data_a4a76cb07cf7ff1efca4431a82c95ed5
#
_entry.id   a4a76cb07cf7ff1efca4431a82c95ed5
#
_cell.length_a   1.000
_cell.length_b   1.000
_cell.length_c   1.000
_cell.angle_alpha   90.00
_cell.angle_beta   90.00
_cell.angle_gamma   90.00
#
_symmetry.space_group_name_H-M   'P 1'
#
loop_
_entity.id
_entity.type
_entity.pdbx_description
1 polymer ?
#
loop_
_entity_poly.entity_id
_entity_poly.type
_entity_poly.pdbx_seq_one_letter_code
_entity_poly.pdbx_strand_id
1 'polypeptide(L)'
;MMTQDTARATLENLYRIFTIPEAPESTLGEIDQAISKDVAGFLQTHIVALERSLEEIEADFSLSAIPEEPTFVSDYTEFVKEKLVAQSVHTAAPGFIGHMTSALPYFMLPLSRIMTALNQNLVKVETSKAFTPLERQTLAMLHHLVYRGKESFYQTWIHNSQHALGAFCSGGTIANATALWVARNTLCAPSGDFGGIAKEGLVRSLRHLDCDGLAVLVSSRG
;
A
#
# COMPACT_ATOMS: atom_id res chain seq x y z
N MET A 1 44.64 -6.89 -8.91
CA MET A 1 44.50 -6.09 -7.66
C MET A 1 43.77 -4.83 -8.07
N MET A 2 42.44 -4.92 -8.17
CA MET A 2 41.56 -3.76 -8.49
C MET A 2 41.38 -2.98 -7.21
N THR A 3 41.80 -1.74 -7.21
CA THR A 3 41.56 -0.79 -6.14
C THR A 3 40.03 -0.61 -6.00
N GLN A 4 39.52 -1.00 -4.87
CA GLN A 4 38.16 -0.62 -4.44
C GLN A 4 38.15 0.91 -4.35
N ASP A 5 37.64 1.53 -5.41
CA ASP A 5 37.25 2.93 -5.37
C ASP A 5 35.93 2.97 -4.59
N THR A 6 36.03 3.20 -3.32
CA THR A 6 34.88 3.35 -2.44
C THR A 6 34.07 4.53 -2.96
N ALA A 7 32.94 4.24 -3.60
CA ALA A 7 32.05 5.26 -4.15
C ALA A 7 31.45 6.04 -2.97
N ARG A 8 32.09 7.12 -2.60
CA ARG A 8 31.50 8.11 -1.69
C ARG A 8 30.17 8.56 -2.27
N ALA A 9 29.16 8.74 -1.41
CA ALA A 9 27.89 9.32 -1.77
C ALA A 9 28.12 10.77 -2.25
N THR A 10 28.50 10.92 -3.52
CA THR A 10 28.67 12.22 -4.17
C THR A 10 27.32 12.70 -4.67
N LEU A 11 27.17 14.02 -4.79
CA LEU A 11 25.97 14.63 -5.38
C LEU A 11 25.66 14.06 -6.76
N GLU A 12 26.70 13.73 -7.54
CA GLU A 12 26.58 13.12 -8.85
C GLU A 12 25.99 11.68 -8.78
N ASN A 13 26.44 10.86 -7.83
CA ASN A 13 25.91 9.51 -7.64
C ASN A 13 24.45 9.55 -7.17
N LEU A 14 24.09 10.46 -6.27
CA LEU A 14 22.70 10.68 -5.86
C LEU A 14 21.85 11.14 -7.06
N TYR A 15 22.35 12.08 -7.86
CA TYR A 15 21.66 12.54 -9.06
C TYR A 15 21.38 11.38 -10.03
N ARG A 16 22.35 10.49 -10.26
CA ARG A 16 22.19 9.31 -11.13
C ARG A 16 21.11 8.36 -10.62
N ILE A 17 21.08 8.08 -9.31
CA ILE A 17 20.07 7.19 -8.71
C ILE A 17 18.65 7.72 -8.95
N PHE A 18 18.45 9.02 -8.89
CA PHE A 18 17.10 9.61 -8.97
C PHE A 18 16.68 10.05 -10.37
N THR A 19 17.58 10.22 -11.29
CA THR A 19 17.29 10.83 -12.60
C THR A 19 17.65 9.97 -13.82
N ILE A 20 18.56 9.02 -13.68
CA ILE A 20 18.98 8.15 -14.77
C ILE A 20 18.37 6.77 -14.54
N PRO A 21 17.51 6.29 -15.46
CA PRO A 21 17.00 4.92 -15.39
C PRO A 21 18.14 3.92 -15.33
N GLU A 22 17.97 2.86 -14.56
CA GLU A 22 18.92 1.76 -14.52
C GLU A 22 19.08 1.15 -15.92
N ALA A 23 20.32 0.86 -16.32
CA ALA A 23 20.57 0.26 -17.61
C ALA A 23 19.94 -1.15 -17.68
N PRO A 24 19.38 -1.56 -18.83
CA PRO A 24 18.79 -2.90 -18.98
C PRO A 24 19.76 -4.05 -18.67
N GLU A 25 21.05 -3.82 -18.82
CA GLU A 25 22.12 -4.77 -18.54
C GLU A 25 22.57 -4.79 -17.08
N SER A 26 21.99 -3.93 -16.23
CA SER A 26 22.25 -3.98 -14.79
C SER A 26 21.59 -5.20 -14.15
N THR A 27 22.09 -5.62 -12.99
CA THR A 27 21.53 -6.79 -12.28
C THR A 27 20.04 -6.61 -11.97
N LEU A 28 19.60 -5.40 -11.60
CA LEU A 28 18.17 -5.08 -11.42
C LEU A 28 17.41 -5.15 -12.75
N GLY A 29 18.00 -4.63 -13.83
CA GLY A 29 17.43 -4.71 -15.17
C GLY A 29 17.30 -6.15 -15.66
N GLU A 30 18.26 -7.02 -15.39
CA GLU A 30 18.21 -8.45 -15.71
C GLU A 30 17.11 -9.18 -14.93
N ILE A 31 16.97 -8.91 -13.61
CA ILE A 31 15.88 -9.46 -12.79
C ILE A 31 14.54 -8.98 -13.31
N ASP A 32 14.41 -7.69 -13.60
CA ASP A 32 13.20 -7.11 -14.16
C ASP A 32 12.81 -7.71 -15.50
N GLN A 33 13.79 -7.95 -16.39
CA GLN A 33 13.58 -8.63 -17.65
C GLN A 33 13.19 -10.11 -17.46
N ALA A 34 13.83 -10.81 -16.53
CA ALA A 34 13.51 -12.21 -16.22
C ALA A 34 12.06 -12.34 -15.73
N ILE A 35 11.66 -11.51 -14.76
CA ILE A 35 10.28 -11.45 -14.28
C ILE A 35 9.30 -11.10 -15.40
N SER A 36 9.66 -10.18 -16.31
CA SER A 36 8.80 -9.72 -17.39
C SER A 36 8.65 -10.72 -18.51
N LYS A 37 9.70 -11.51 -18.81
CA LYS A 37 9.68 -12.51 -19.86
C LYS A 37 8.96 -13.77 -19.46
N ASP A 38 9.16 -14.24 -18.24
CA ASP A 38 8.59 -15.47 -17.73
C ASP A 38 8.26 -15.36 -16.23
N VAL A 39 7.25 -14.55 -15.94
CA VAL A 39 6.74 -14.42 -14.56
C VAL A 39 6.31 -15.78 -14.01
N ALA A 40 5.67 -16.59 -14.83
CA ALA A 40 5.19 -17.91 -14.42
C ALA A 40 6.36 -18.82 -14.06
N GLY A 41 7.37 -18.92 -14.91
CA GLY A 41 8.59 -19.71 -14.64
C GLY A 41 9.36 -19.20 -13.41
N PHE A 42 9.54 -17.89 -13.30
CA PHE A 42 10.24 -17.29 -12.16
C PHE A 42 9.54 -17.55 -10.82
N LEU A 43 8.21 -17.41 -10.76
CA LEU A 43 7.43 -17.57 -9.55
C LEU A 43 7.01 -19.01 -9.25
N GLN A 44 7.02 -19.91 -10.25
CA GLN A 44 6.57 -21.29 -10.10
C GLN A 44 7.69 -22.28 -9.75
N THR A 45 8.94 -21.85 -9.83
CA THR A 45 10.08 -22.78 -9.70
C THR A 45 10.15 -23.43 -8.32
N HIS A 46 9.83 -22.67 -7.26
CA HIS A 46 9.84 -23.18 -5.89
C HIS A 46 8.85 -22.42 -5.01
N ILE A 47 8.27 -23.06 -3.98
CA ILE A 47 7.53 -22.38 -2.91
C ILE A 47 8.50 -21.55 -2.08
N VAL A 48 9.64 -22.14 -1.73
CA VAL A 48 10.83 -21.48 -1.17
C VAL A 48 12.03 -22.07 -1.91
N ALA A 49 12.89 -21.26 -2.48
CA ALA A 49 14.01 -21.76 -3.28
C ALA A 49 15.09 -22.44 -2.44
N LEU A 50 15.31 -21.95 -1.21
CA LEU A 50 16.27 -22.51 -0.25
C LEU A 50 15.56 -22.71 1.09
N GLU A 51 15.57 -23.96 1.58
CA GLU A 51 15.05 -24.28 2.89
C GLU A 51 16.15 -24.03 3.93
N ARG A 52 15.98 -22.98 4.73
CA ARG A 52 16.88 -22.61 5.82
C ARG A 52 16.10 -22.42 7.11
N SER A 53 16.77 -22.63 8.25
CA SER A 53 16.16 -22.34 9.55
C SER A 53 15.93 -20.84 9.74
N LEU A 54 14.97 -20.48 10.58
CA LEU A 54 14.70 -19.06 10.90
C LEU A 54 15.95 -18.38 11.49
N GLU A 55 16.70 -19.08 12.35
CA GLU A 55 17.92 -18.55 12.96
C GLU A 55 19.00 -18.20 11.91
N GLU A 56 19.16 -19.03 10.89
CA GLU A 56 20.08 -18.75 9.79
C GLU A 56 19.64 -17.56 8.95
N ILE A 57 18.31 -17.39 8.74
CA ILE A 57 17.76 -16.24 8.02
C ILE A 57 17.94 -14.97 8.85
N GLU A 58 17.62 -15.00 10.14
CA GLU A 58 17.78 -13.85 11.05
C GLU A 58 19.23 -13.36 11.13
N ALA A 59 20.21 -14.25 11.02
CA ALA A 59 21.62 -13.88 11.01
C ALA A 59 21.99 -12.99 9.81
N ASP A 60 21.35 -13.20 8.66
CA ASP A 60 21.56 -12.36 7.45
C ASP A 60 21.01 -10.93 7.63
N PHE A 61 20.10 -10.70 8.59
CA PHE A 61 19.39 -9.42 8.84
C PHE A 61 19.65 -8.86 10.25
N SER A 62 20.82 -9.12 10.82
CA SER A 62 21.16 -8.72 12.19
C SER A 62 21.71 -7.30 12.33
N LEU A 63 21.93 -6.57 11.24
CA LEU A 63 22.51 -5.24 11.24
C LEU A 63 21.52 -4.21 11.81
N SER A 64 21.85 -3.58 12.94
CA SER A 64 21.00 -2.59 13.61
C SER A 64 21.42 -1.14 13.38
N ALA A 65 22.62 -0.91 12.85
CA ALA A 65 23.13 0.42 12.53
C ALA A 65 23.12 0.66 11.03
N ILE A 66 22.82 1.91 10.62
CA ILE A 66 22.97 2.31 9.22
C ILE A 66 24.46 2.32 8.90
N PRO A 67 24.92 1.61 7.84
CA PRO A 67 26.31 1.64 7.42
C PRO A 67 26.77 3.05 7.08
N GLU A 68 27.96 3.43 7.51
CA GLU A 68 28.55 4.75 7.18
C GLU A 68 28.92 4.84 5.70
N GLU A 69 29.33 3.72 5.09
CA GLU A 69 29.69 3.64 3.68
C GLU A 69 28.52 3.09 2.86
N PRO A 70 28.25 3.67 1.68
CA PRO A 70 27.19 3.19 0.80
C PRO A 70 27.57 1.86 0.16
N THR A 71 26.59 0.97 0.03
CA THR A 71 26.73 -0.27 -0.75
C THR A 71 26.45 0.01 -2.24
N PHE A 72 27.21 -0.59 -3.13
CA PHE A 72 26.92 -0.54 -4.56
C PHE A 72 25.57 -1.20 -4.86
N VAL A 73 24.85 -0.64 -5.82
CA VAL A 73 23.54 -1.17 -6.24
C VAL A 73 23.65 -2.63 -6.70
N SER A 74 24.71 -2.99 -7.43
CA SER A 74 24.98 -4.37 -7.85
C SER A 74 25.07 -5.34 -6.67
N ASP A 75 25.89 -5.01 -5.67
CA ASP A 75 26.13 -5.88 -4.52
C ASP A 75 24.86 -6.01 -3.67
N TYR A 76 24.13 -4.90 -3.51
CA TYR A 76 22.84 -4.91 -2.82
C TYR A 76 21.80 -5.73 -3.59
N THR A 77 21.83 -5.71 -4.91
CA THR A 77 20.91 -6.49 -5.74
C THR A 77 21.18 -7.97 -5.64
N GLU A 78 22.46 -8.38 -5.58
CA GLU A 78 22.84 -9.77 -5.35
C GLU A 78 22.36 -10.24 -3.97
N PHE A 79 22.57 -9.42 -2.93
CA PHE A 79 22.00 -9.66 -1.60
C PHE A 79 20.48 -9.83 -1.63
N VAL A 80 19.76 -8.95 -2.31
CA VAL A 80 18.29 -9.05 -2.45
C VAL A 80 17.90 -10.36 -3.12
N LYS A 81 18.58 -10.75 -4.20
CA LYS A 81 18.30 -11.99 -4.92
C LYS A 81 18.53 -13.23 -4.06
N GLU A 82 19.65 -13.30 -3.38
CA GLU A 82 20.05 -14.48 -2.61
C GLU A 82 19.39 -14.56 -1.23
N LYS A 83 19.21 -13.43 -0.57
CA LYS A 83 18.73 -13.39 0.82
C LYS A 83 17.25 -13.07 0.95
N LEU A 84 16.68 -12.28 0.06
CA LEU A 84 15.24 -11.99 0.10
C LEU A 84 14.46 -12.88 -0.86
N VAL A 85 14.76 -12.83 -2.15
CA VAL A 85 13.95 -13.53 -3.15
C VAL A 85 14.04 -15.05 -2.98
N ALA A 86 15.25 -15.59 -2.85
CA ALA A 86 15.45 -17.05 -2.72
C ALA A 86 14.91 -17.63 -1.41
N GLN A 87 14.75 -16.82 -0.37
CA GLN A 87 14.27 -17.24 0.95
C GLN A 87 12.84 -16.78 1.25
N SER A 88 12.19 -16.12 0.31
CA SER A 88 10.80 -15.70 0.43
C SER A 88 9.84 -16.77 -0.07
N VAL A 89 8.62 -16.78 0.47
CA VAL A 89 7.56 -17.67 0.01
C VAL A 89 6.98 -17.13 -1.30
N HIS A 90 7.00 -17.94 -2.34
CA HIS A 90 6.46 -17.59 -3.65
C HIS A 90 4.98 -17.97 -3.72
N THR A 91 4.11 -17.00 -3.49
CA THR A 91 2.65 -17.20 -3.44
C THR A 91 2.02 -17.62 -4.77
N ALA A 92 2.74 -17.46 -5.89
CA ALA A 92 2.32 -17.91 -7.22
C ALA A 92 2.73 -19.35 -7.53
N ALA A 93 3.53 -20.01 -6.68
CA ALA A 93 3.92 -21.41 -6.87
C ALA A 93 2.69 -22.32 -6.79
N PRO A 94 2.54 -23.33 -7.69
CA PRO A 94 1.35 -24.18 -7.74
C PRO A 94 1.08 -24.98 -6.46
N GLY A 95 2.12 -25.26 -5.69
CA GLY A 95 2.01 -25.95 -4.40
C GLY A 95 1.70 -25.02 -3.20
N PHE A 96 1.58 -23.71 -3.41
CA PHE A 96 1.30 -22.80 -2.33
C PHE A 96 -0.17 -22.86 -1.89
N ILE A 97 -0.40 -23.29 -0.66
CA ILE A 97 -1.72 -23.33 -0.02
C ILE A 97 -1.64 -22.39 1.19
N GLY A 98 -1.54 -21.10 0.89
CA GLY A 98 -1.18 -20.10 1.88
C GLY A 98 -2.35 -19.45 2.60
N HIS A 99 -2.00 -18.63 3.58
CA HIS A 99 -2.91 -17.91 4.45
C HIS A 99 -3.18 -16.51 3.87
N MET A 100 -4.40 -16.26 3.44
CA MET A 100 -4.94 -14.95 2.98
C MET A 100 -4.16 -14.25 1.86
N THR A 101 -3.20 -14.90 1.25
CA THR A 101 -2.46 -14.39 0.09
C THR A 101 -2.55 -15.35 -1.08
N SER A 102 -2.43 -14.85 -2.29
CA SER A 102 -2.48 -15.66 -3.51
C SER A 102 -1.68 -14.99 -4.62
N ALA A 103 -1.52 -15.69 -5.73
CA ALA A 103 -0.96 -15.10 -6.94
C ALA A 103 -1.77 -13.88 -7.38
N LEU A 104 -1.08 -12.83 -7.78
CA LEU A 104 -1.70 -11.66 -8.39
C LEU A 104 -1.91 -11.88 -9.90
N PRO A 105 -2.91 -11.23 -10.51
CA PRO A 105 -3.06 -11.22 -11.95
C PRO A 105 -1.79 -10.71 -12.65
N TYR A 106 -1.42 -11.30 -13.78
CA TYR A 106 -0.17 -10.97 -14.50
C TYR A 106 -0.02 -9.48 -14.86
N PHE A 107 -1.13 -8.79 -15.09
CA PHE A 107 -1.12 -7.37 -15.43
C PHE A 107 -0.79 -6.43 -14.24
N MET A 108 -0.74 -6.95 -13.02
CA MET A 108 -0.40 -6.14 -11.84
C MET A 108 1.05 -5.66 -11.87
N LEU A 109 1.97 -6.42 -12.46
CA LEU A 109 3.37 -6.01 -12.60
C LEU A 109 3.54 -4.75 -13.47
N PRO A 110 3.03 -4.70 -14.73
CA PRO A 110 3.11 -3.46 -15.51
C PRO A 110 2.34 -2.30 -14.87
N LEU A 111 1.20 -2.55 -14.22
CA LEU A 111 0.48 -1.51 -13.49
C LEU A 111 1.29 -0.94 -12.33
N SER A 112 1.94 -1.79 -11.53
CA SER A 112 2.77 -1.35 -10.41
C SER A 112 3.95 -0.48 -10.88
N ARG A 113 4.55 -0.78 -12.03
CA ARG A 113 5.59 0.05 -12.65
C ARG A 113 5.07 1.44 -13.02
N ILE A 114 3.89 1.52 -13.65
CA ILE A 114 3.25 2.79 -13.99
C ILE A 114 2.99 3.60 -12.71
N MET A 115 2.42 2.98 -11.70
CA MET A 115 2.14 3.64 -10.42
C MET A 115 3.41 4.13 -9.73
N THR A 116 4.46 3.33 -9.72
CA THR A 116 5.76 3.70 -9.14
C THR A 116 6.41 4.84 -9.93
N ALA A 117 6.41 4.77 -11.26
CA ALA A 117 6.98 5.81 -12.12
C ALA A 117 6.25 7.15 -11.99
N LEU A 118 4.93 7.13 -11.86
CA LEU A 118 4.13 8.34 -11.69
C LEU A 118 4.18 8.88 -10.25
N ASN A 119 4.31 8.03 -9.24
CA ASN A 119 4.43 8.35 -7.81
C ASN A 119 3.47 9.47 -7.36
N GLN A 120 2.18 9.30 -7.66
CA GLN A 120 1.19 10.36 -7.49
C GLN A 120 0.69 10.47 -6.04
N ASN A 121 0.50 11.70 -5.59
CA ASN A 121 -0.10 12.01 -4.30
C ASN A 121 -1.59 12.39 -4.49
N LEU A 122 -2.50 11.54 -4.00
CA LEU A 122 -3.95 11.69 -4.18
C LEU A 122 -4.60 12.67 -3.19
N VAL A 123 -3.84 13.30 -2.31
CA VAL A 123 -4.38 14.26 -1.31
C VAL A 123 -5.06 15.45 -1.97
N LYS A 124 -4.56 15.89 -3.13
CA LYS A 124 -5.11 17.02 -3.87
C LYS A 124 -5.24 16.70 -5.36
N VAL A 125 -6.34 17.14 -5.97
CA VAL A 125 -6.56 17.01 -7.42
C VAL A 125 -5.45 17.71 -8.21
N GLU A 126 -4.91 18.82 -7.69
CA GLU A 126 -3.85 19.59 -8.34
C GLU A 126 -2.55 18.78 -8.47
N THR A 127 -2.28 17.87 -7.53
CA THR A 127 -1.06 17.05 -7.51
C THR A 127 -1.22 15.70 -8.20
N SER A 128 -2.42 15.15 -8.25
CA SER A 128 -2.71 13.82 -8.82
C SER A 128 -3.46 13.85 -10.14
N LYS A 129 -4.08 14.98 -10.48
CA LYS A 129 -4.90 15.16 -11.69
C LYS A 129 -5.88 13.99 -11.90
N ALA A 130 -5.61 13.10 -12.85
CA ALA A 130 -6.49 11.99 -13.22
C ALA A 130 -6.69 10.94 -12.12
N PHE A 131 -5.72 10.75 -11.22
CA PHE A 131 -5.81 9.69 -10.21
C PHE A 131 -6.87 9.95 -9.15
N THR A 132 -7.07 11.19 -8.71
CA THR A 132 -8.15 11.50 -7.75
C THR A 132 -9.55 11.28 -8.34
N PRO A 133 -9.89 11.74 -9.56
CA PRO A 133 -11.15 11.37 -10.21
C PRO A 133 -11.31 9.86 -10.43
N LEU A 134 -10.23 9.14 -10.76
CA LEU A 134 -10.25 7.69 -10.93
C LEU A 134 -10.57 6.97 -9.61
N GLU A 135 -9.95 7.40 -8.51
CA GLU A 135 -10.26 6.87 -7.16
C GLU A 135 -11.74 7.08 -6.82
N ARG A 136 -12.25 8.30 -7.00
CA ARG A 136 -13.66 8.64 -6.75
C ARG A 136 -14.60 7.79 -7.61
N GLN A 137 -14.28 7.58 -8.87
CA GLN A 137 -15.05 6.72 -9.76
C GLN A 137 -15.05 5.28 -9.26
N THR A 138 -13.91 4.74 -8.86
CA THR A 138 -13.79 3.38 -8.34
C THR A 138 -14.60 3.20 -7.06
N LEU A 139 -14.54 4.17 -6.13
CA LEU A 139 -15.36 4.18 -4.93
C LEU A 139 -16.85 4.23 -5.25
N ALA A 140 -17.27 5.02 -6.24
CA ALA A 140 -18.66 5.09 -6.69
C ALA A 140 -19.15 3.75 -7.28
N MET A 141 -18.31 3.07 -8.06
CA MET A 141 -18.61 1.74 -8.58
C MET A 141 -18.83 0.72 -7.45
N LEU A 142 -17.95 0.71 -6.46
CA LEU A 142 -18.07 -0.16 -5.28
C LEU A 142 -19.32 0.21 -4.44
N HIS A 143 -19.57 1.49 -4.24
CA HIS A 143 -20.77 1.98 -3.56
C HIS A 143 -22.04 1.55 -4.31
N HIS A 144 -22.05 1.66 -5.63
CA HIS A 144 -23.19 1.23 -6.46
C HIS A 144 -23.42 -0.28 -6.36
N LEU A 145 -22.36 -1.06 -6.36
CA LEU A 145 -22.45 -2.51 -6.21
C LEU A 145 -23.15 -2.93 -4.90
N VAL A 146 -22.87 -2.22 -3.80
CA VAL A 146 -23.42 -2.52 -2.47
C VAL A 146 -24.80 -1.89 -2.27
N TYR A 147 -24.96 -0.60 -2.52
CA TYR A 147 -26.14 0.18 -2.16
C TYR A 147 -27.15 0.35 -3.31
N ARG A 148 -26.75 0.10 -4.55
CA ARG A 148 -27.63 0.16 -5.74
C ARG A 148 -28.40 1.47 -5.87
N GLY A 149 -27.74 2.61 -5.59
CA GLY A 149 -28.31 3.93 -5.73
C GLY A 149 -28.77 4.24 -7.16
N LYS A 150 -29.64 5.22 -7.33
CA LYS A 150 -30.08 5.68 -8.65
C LYS A 150 -28.94 6.37 -9.38
N GLU A 151 -28.93 6.32 -10.71
CA GLU A 151 -27.93 6.97 -11.54
C GLU A 151 -27.81 8.47 -11.25
N SER A 152 -28.92 9.16 -11.04
CA SER A 152 -28.94 10.59 -10.66
C SER A 152 -28.19 10.89 -9.36
N PHE A 153 -28.20 9.95 -8.40
CA PHE A 153 -27.41 10.07 -7.18
C PHE A 153 -25.89 10.08 -7.51
N TYR A 154 -25.43 9.14 -8.33
CA TYR A 154 -24.01 9.07 -8.69
C TYR A 154 -23.56 10.25 -9.53
N GLN A 155 -24.36 10.71 -10.47
CA GLN A 155 -24.08 11.93 -11.24
C GLN A 155 -23.91 13.17 -10.36
N THR A 156 -24.63 13.24 -9.23
CA THR A 156 -24.54 14.35 -8.29
C THR A 156 -23.31 14.24 -7.37
N TRP A 157 -22.99 13.03 -6.91
CA TRP A 157 -22.08 12.87 -5.77
C TRP A 157 -20.68 12.33 -6.09
N ILE A 158 -20.49 11.69 -7.27
CA ILE A 158 -19.22 11.02 -7.60
C ILE A 158 -18.00 11.95 -7.54
N HIS A 159 -18.13 13.18 -8.01
CA HIS A 159 -17.07 14.17 -8.01
C HIS A 159 -17.33 15.38 -7.10
N ASN A 160 -18.30 15.26 -6.20
CA ASN A 160 -18.61 16.33 -5.26
C ASN A 160 -17.45 16.48 -4.25
N SER A 161 -16.94 17.72 -4.10
CA SER A 161 -15.79 17.99 -3.23
C SER A 161 -16.13 17.98 -1.73
N GLN A 162 -17.40 18.09 -1.37
CA GLN A 162 -17.87 18.15 0.01
C GLN A 162 -18.28 16.79 0.56
N HIS A 163 -18.35 15.76 -0.29
CA HIS A 163 -18.81 14.43 0.07
C HIS A 163 -17.92 13.36 -0.52
N ALA A 164 -17.81 12.23 0.17
CA ALA A 164 -17.13 11.03 -0.30
C ALA A 164 -18.11 9.85 -0.24
N LEU A 165 -18.12 9.04 -1.28
CA LEU A 165 -18.92 7.81 -1.34
C LEU A 165 -18.22 6.63 -0.63
N GLY A 166 -17.00 6.82 -0.18
CA GLY A 166 -16.21 5.84 0.54
C GLY A 166 -14.77 6.31 0.69
N ALA A 167 -13.94 5.45 1.27
CA ALA A 167 -12.50 5.66 1.38
C ALA A 167 -11.76 4.34 1.25
N PHE A 168 -10.63 4.33 0.54
CA PHE A 168 -9.68 3.23 0.59
C PHE A 168 -8.87 3.31 1.89
N CYS A 169 -8.71 2.18 2.55
CA CYS A 169 -7.97 2.05 3.79
C CYS A 169 -6.86 1.01 3.65
N SER A 170 -5.83 1.12 4.46
CA SER A 170 -4.68 0.20 4.45
C SER A 170 -4.99 -1.23 4.95
N GLY A 171 -6.19 -1.46 5.46
CA GLY A 171 -6.62 -2.78 5.95
C GLY A 171 -7.95 -2.70 6.69
N GLY A 172 -8.54 -3.87 7.00
CA GLY A 172 -9.85 -4.00 7.63
C GLY A 172 -9.98 -3.27 8.97
N THR A 173 -8.95 -3.30 9.79
CA THR A 173 -8.93 -2.60 11.09
C THR A 173 -9.10 -1.09 10.91
N ILE A 174 -8.37 -0.48 9.96
CA ILE A 174 -8.50 0.97 9.68
C ILE A 174 -9.84 1.27 9.02
N ALA A 175 -10.35 0.39 8.16
CA ALA A 175 -11.68 0.54 7.57
C ALA A 175 -12.77 0.54 8.64
N ASN A 176 -12.72 -0.40 9.58
CA ASN A 176 -13.66 -0.45 10.72
C ASN A 176 -13.55 0.79 11.62
N ALA A 177 -12.32 1.21 11.96
CA ALA A 177 -12.11 2.42 12.75
C ALA A 177 -12.66 3.66 12.05
N THR A 178 -12.44 3.79 10.73
CA THR A 178 -12.96 4.89 9.91
C THR A 178 -14.50 4.89 9.91
N ALA A 179 -15.11 3.74 9.71
CA ALA A 179 -16.57 3.60 9.75
C ALA A 179 -17.16 4.00 11.12
N LEU A 180 -16.51 3.57 12.21
CA LEU A 180 -16.92 3.95 13.57
C LEU A 180 -16.77 5.46 13.82
N TRP A 181 -15.68 6.08 13.34
CA TRP A 181 -15.49 7.52 13.46
C TRP A 181 -16.54 8.31 12.68
N VAL A 182 -16.87 7.87 11.46
CA VAL A 182 -17.91 8.50 10.64
C VAL A 182 -19.26 8.36 11.34
N ALA A 183 -19.63 7.16 11.79
CA ALA A 183 -20.89 6.91 12.51
C ALA A 183 -21.02 7.77 13.78
N ARG A 184 -19.97 7.80 14.60
CA ARG A 184 -19.91 8.64 15.81
C ARG A 184 -20.07 10.12 15.50
N ASN A 185 -19.31 10.62 14.50
CA ASN A 185 -19.37 12.03 14.14
C ASN A 185 -20.71 12.43 13.53
N THR A 186 -21.35 11.52 12.81
CA THR A 186 -22.70 11.73 12.26
C THR A 186 -23.74 11.76 13.38
N LEU A 187 -23.67 10.82 14.32
CA LEU A 187 -24.58 10.76 15.48
C LEU A 187 -24.43 12.00 16.38
N CYS A 188 -23.21 12.46 16.58
CA CYS A 188 -22.87 13.61 17.42
C CYS A 188 -22.54 14.85 16.56
N ALA A 189 -23.24 15.04 15.45
CA ALA A 189 -23.09 16.19 14.57
C ALA A 189 -23.56 17.50 15.25
N PRO A 190 -23.10 18.66 14.80
CA PRO A 190 -23.60 19.95 15.29
C PRO A 190 -25.12 20.06 15.17
N SER A 191 -25.80 20.53 16.23
CA SER A 191 -27.26 20.69 16.28
C SER A 191 -27.64 21.79 17.27
N GLY A 192 -28.40 22.78 16.84
CA GLY A 192 -28.74 23.94 17.70
C GLY A 192 -27.47 24.66 18.19
N ASP A 193 -27.36 24.84 19.48
CA ASP A 193 -26.18 25.47 20.13
C ASP A 193 -25.03 24.49 20.37
N PHE A 194 -25.20 23.21 20.07
CA PHE A 194 -24.16 22.21 20.19
C PHE A 194 -23.24 22.20 18.97
N GLY A 195 -21.96 22.47 19.18
CA GLY A 195 -20.97 22.58 18.11
C GLY A 195 -20.46 21.24 17.55
N GLY A 196 -20.98 20.10 18.01
CA GLY A 196 -20.59 18.75 17.57
C GLY A 196 -19.41 18.18 18.34
N ILE A 197 -19.24 16.85 18.26
CA ILE A 197 -18.22 16.11 19.02
C ILE A 197 -16.79 16.59 18.72
N ALA A 198 -16.51 17.04 17.52
CA ALA A 198 -15.18 17.55 17.16
C ALA A 198 -14.77 18.82 17.92
N LYS A 199 -15.74 19.65 18.30
CA LYS A 199 -15.51 20.88 19.07
C LYS A 199 -15.67 20.69 20.58
N GLU A 200 -16.65 19.90 20.97
CA GLU A 200 -17.10 19.86 22.35
C GLU A 200 -16.78 18.55 23.09
N GLY A 201 -16.29 17.55 22.36
CA GLY A 201 -15.87 16.28 22.91
C GLY A 201 -17.04 15.34 23.29
N LEU A 202 -16.68 14.11 23.73
CA LEU A 202 -17.64 13.03 23.95
C LEU A 202 -18.61 13.34 25.11
N VAL A 203 -18.12 13.85 26.22
CA VAL A 203 -18.97 14.07 27.41
C VAL A 203 -20.10 15.05 27.13
N ARG A 204 -19.83 16.15 26.43
CA ARG A 204 -20.86 17.11 26.04
C ARG A 204 -21.82 16.55 24.99
N SER A 205 -21.29 15.72 24.08
CA SER A 205 -22.12 15.00 23.09
C SER A 205 -23.12 14.08 23.77
N LEU A 206 -22.68 13.28 24.74
CA LEU A 206 -23.57 12.37 25.48
C LEU A 206 -24.67 13.13 26.24
N ARG A 207 -24.30 14.23 26.88
CA ARG A 207 -25.29 15.11 27.57
C ARG A 207 -26.30 15.73 26.59
N HIS A 208 -25.81 16.16 25.40
CA HIS A 208 -26.68 16.74 24.39
C HIS A 208 -27.64 15.70 23.80
N LEU A 209 -27.22 14.44 23.67
CA LEU A 209 -28.04 13.32 23.22
C LEU A 209 -28.88 12.68 24.31
N ASP A 210 -28.79 13.16 25.56
CA ASP A 210 -29.46 12.62 26.74
C ASP A 210 -29.23 11.10 26.89
N CYS A 211 -27.94 10.69 26.79
CA CYS A 211 -27.57 9.28 26.92
C CYS A 211 -26.28 9.12 27.75
N ASP A 212 -26.17 7.95 28.41
CA ASP A 212 -25.03 7.61 29.28
C ASP A 212 -23.81 7.07 28.52
N GLY A 213 -23.96 6.67 27.24
CA GLY A 213 -22.91 6.10 26.46
C GLY A 213 -23.32 5.79 25.02
N LEU A 214 -22.31 5.36 24.23
CA LEU A 214 -22.52 4.86 22.88
C LEU A 214 -22.18 3.36 22.85
N ALA A 215 -22.96 2.58 22.15
CA ALA A 215 -22.73 1.17 21.95
C ALA A 215 -22.58 0.83 20.47
N VAL A 216 -21.74 -0.15 20.18
CA VAL A 216 -21.57 -0.72 18.83
C VAL A 216 -22.12 -2.13 18.85
N LEU A 217 -23.08 -2.41 17.99
CA LEU A 217 -23.61 -3.77 17.83
C LEU A 217 -22.83 -4.49 16.75
N VAL A 218 -22.26 -5.62 17.10
CA VAL A 218 -21.50 -6.47 16.18
C VAL A 218 -21.99 -7.91 16.28
N SER A 219 -21.72 -8.73 15.26
CA SER A 219 -22.00 -10.16 15.35
C SER A 219 -21.10 -10.80 16.42
N SER A 220 -21.58 -11.89 17.03
CA SER A 220 -20.79 -12.64 18.02
C SER A 220 -19.52 -13.29 17.46
N ARG A 221 -19.37 -13.30 16.15
CA ARG A 221 -18.20 -13.87 15.42
C ARG A 221 -17.36 -12.81 14.71
N GLY A 222 -17.70 -11.53 14.84
CA GLY A 222 -17.02 -10.41 14.18
C GLY A 222 -16.12 -9.62 15.11
#